data_aa4be00a79699f21062502db9892d888
#
_entry.id   aa4be00a79699f21062502db9892d888
#
_cell.length_a   1.000
_cell.length_b   1.000
_cell.length_c   1.000
_cell.angle_alpha   90.00
_cell.angle_beta   90.00
_cell.angle_gamma   90.00
#
_symmetry.space_group_name_H-M   'P 1'
#
loop_
_entity.id
_entity.type
_entity.pdbx_description
1 polymer ?
#
loop_
_entity_poly.entity_id
_entity_poly.type
_entity_poly.pdbx_seq_one_letter_code
_entity_poly.pdbx_strand_id
1 'polypeptide(L)'
;MPEPKPNSVDYVEIPSRDVAKSKVFFTALFGLKFTDYGPDYVAFEDGRLSGGFYTSDKVSSVAAGAAIIIFYTEHLETLRERVIALGANIVRDIFAFPGGRRFHFAEPGGSEFAIWSDK
;
A
#
# COMPACT_ATOMS: atom_id res chain seq x y z
N MET A 1 -3.22 5.85 17.79
CA MET A 1 -2.83 6.89 16.81
C MET A 1 -1.63 7.63 17.33
N PRO A 2 -0.52 7.73 16.59
CA PRO A 2 0.62 8.54 17.06
C PRO A 2 0.20 10.01 17.17
N GLU A 3 0.86 10.72 18.07
CA GLU A 3 0.62 12.16 18.20
C GLU A 3 1.11 12.89 16.95
N PRO A 4 0.35 13.88 16.45
CA PRO A 4 0.81 14.67 15.31
C PRO A 4 2.10 15.42 15.64
N LYS A 5 3.01 15.46 14.66
CA LYS A 5 4.22 16.27 14.74
C LYS A 5 4.09 17.44 13.79
N PRO A 6 4.32 18.69 14.25
CA PRO A 6 4.24 19.83 13.35
C PRO A 6 5.15 19.66 12.13
N ASN A 7 4.64 20.06 10.97
CA ASN A 7 5.41 20.15 9.72
C ASN A 7 5.96 18.81 9.22
N SER A 8 5.30 17.71 9.53
CA SER A 8 5.64 16.37 9.04
C SER A 8 4.41 15.72 8.40
N VAL A 9 4.62 14.70 7.58
CA VAL A 9 3.51 13.95 6.99
C VAL A 9 2.76 13.24 8.10
N ASP A 10 1.46 13.46 8.18
CA ASP A 10 0.61 12.93 9.23
C ASP A 10 -0.28 11.79 8.74
N TYR A 11 -0.76 11.88 7.51
CA TYR A 11 -1.80 11.01 7.03
C TYR A 11 -1.73 10.89 5.50
N VAL A 12 -2.00 9.71 4.95
CA VAL A 12 -2.07 9.51 3.50
C VAL A 12 -3.43 8.95 3.12
N GLU A 13 -3.99 9.42 2.02
CA GLU A 13 -5.26 8.89 1.50
C GLU A 13 -5.04 8.30 0.12
N ILE A 14 -5.58 7.11 -0.09
CA ILE A 14 -5.35 6.32 -1.28
C ILE A 14 -6.68 5.91 -1.89
N PRO A 15 -6.89 6.13 -3.20
CA PRO A 15 -8.12 5.69 -3.85
C PRO A 15 -8.19 4.18 -4.00
N SER A 16 -9.39 3.63 -3.93
CA SER A 16 -9.65 2.22 -4.14
C SER A 16 -10.99 2.03 -4.84
N ARG A 17 -11.05 1.15 -5.83
CA ARG A 17 -12.31 0.80 -6.47
C ARG A 17 -13.18 -0.06 -5.55
N ASP A 18 -12.58 -0.67 -4.53
CA ASP A 18 -13.28 -1.53 -3.58
C ASP A 18 -12.51 -1.50 -2.26
N VAL A 19 -12.93 -0.61 -1.37
CA VAL A 19 -12.20 -0.42 -0.09
C VAL A 19 -12.24 -1.66 0.79
N ALA A 20 -13.29 -2.49 0.68
CA ALA A 20 -13.36 -3.74 1.43
C ALA A 20 -12.27 -4.72 0.98
N LYS A 21 -12.01 -4.81 -0.32
CA LYS A 21 -10.94 -5.66 -0.85
C LYS A 21 -9.55 -5.15 -0.46
N SER A 22 -9.35 -3.83 -0.48
CA SER A 22 -8.10 -3.23 -0.02
C SER A 22 -7.85 -3.55 1.44
N LYS A 23 -8.88 -3.43 2.29
CA LYS A 23 -8.79 -3.78 3.71
C LYS A 23 -8.39 -5.24 3.92
N VAL A 24 -9.06 -6.17 3.25
CA VAL A 24 -8.76 -7.60 3.36
C VAL A 24 -7.33 -7.88 2.92
N PHE A 25 -6.91 -7.29 1.82
CA PHE A 25 -5.57 -7.49 1.27
C PHE A 25 -4.48 -7.05 2.25
N PHE A 26 -4.55 -5.82 2.74
CA PHE A 26 -3.51 -5.29 3.62
C PHE A 26 -3.56 -5.87 5.03
N THR A 27 -4.72 -6.32 5.49
CA THR A 27 -4.82 -7.08 6.74
C THR A 27 -4.05 -8.40 6.61
N ALA A 28 -4.24 -9.11 5.50
CA ALA A 28 -3.57 -10.38 5.26
C ALA A 28 -2.07 -10.22 5.00
N LEU A 29 -1.69 -9.17 4.26
CA LEU A 29 -0.29 -8.97 3.85
C LEU A 29 0.58 -8.50 5.01
N PHE A 30 0.16 -7.47 5.72
CA PHE A 30 0.98 -6.79 6.74
C PHE A 30 0.35 -6.75 8.12
N GLY A 31 -0.87 -7.23 8.29
CA GLY A 31 -1.56 -7.14 9.57
C GLY A 31 -1.92 -5.71 9.96
N LEU A 32 -2.17 -4.84 8.97
CA LEU A 32 -2.57 -3.47 9.26
C LEU A 32 -3.88 -3.47 10.04
N LYS A 33 -4.01 -2.53 10.96
CA LYS A 33 -5.23 -2.35 11.76
C LYS A 33 -6.14 -1.36 11.06
N PHE A 34 -7.40 -1.75 10.87
CA PHE A 34 -8.37 -0.94 10.16
C PHE A 34 -9.52 -0.51 11.06
N THR A 35 -10.06 0.66 10.78
CA THR A 35 -11.29 1.18 11.39
C THR A 35 -12.23 1.58 10.25
N ASP A 36 -13.45 1.02 10.25
CA ASP A 36 -14.43 1.30 9.19
C ASP A 36 -15.18 2.60 9.50
N TYR A 37 -15.36 3.41 8.47
CA TYR A 37 -16.16 4.63 8.50
C TYR A 37 -17.17 4.60 7.35
N GLY A 38 -18.09 3.65 7.40
CA GLY A 38 -19.08 3.43 6.34
C GLY A 38 -18.51 2.60 5.18
N PRO A 39 -19.28 2.45 4.09
CA PRO A 39 -18.90 1.58 2.98
C PRO A 39 -17.82 2.17 2.06
N ASP A 40 -17.57 3.49 2.14
CA ASP A 40 -16.71 4.19 1.19
C ASP A 40 -15.38 4.65 1.78
N TYR A 41 -15.10 4.33 3.03
CA TYR A 41 -13.87 4.76 3.67
C TYR A 41 -13.45 3.82 4.78
N VAL A 42 -12.15 3.46 4.79
CA VAL A 42 -11.54 2.75 5.92
C VAL A 42 -10.22 3.43 6.27
N ALA A 43 -9.96 3.61 7.56
CA ALA A 43 -8.69 4.14 8.04
C ALA A 43 -7.77 3.00 8.46
N PHE A 44 -6.47 3.18 8.35
CA PHE A 44 -5.48 2.18 8.75
C PHE A 44 -4.32 2.79 9.53
N GLU A 45 -3.65 1.93 10.28
CA GLU A 45 -2.41 2.25 10.97
C GLU A 45 -1.40 1.13 10.74
N ASP A 46 -0.14 1.49 10.47
CA ASP A 46 0.94 0.53 10.28
C ASP A 46 2.00 0.57 11.39
N GLY A 47 1.76 1.37 12.43
CA GLY A 47 2.70 1.55 13.55
C GLY A 47 3.61 2.78 13.38
N ARG A 48 3.67 3.38 12.21
CA ARG A 48 4.47 4.58 11.94
C ARG A 48 3.64 5.69 11.34
N LEU A 49 2.72 5.36 10.44
CA LEU A 49 1.93 6.32 9.70
C LEU A 49 0.49 5.85 9.68
N SER A 50 -0.43 6.79 9.69
CA SER A 50 -1.86 6.52 9.51
C SER A 50 -2.28 6.90 8.10
N GLY A 51 -3.35 6.31 7.64
CA GLY A 51 -3.90 6.62 6.33
C GLY A 51 -5.30 6.07 6.17
N GLY A 52 -5.81 6.17 4.95
CA GLY A 52 -7.12 5.63 4.64
C GLY A 52 -7.27 5.31 3.17
N PHE A 53 -8.24 4.46 2.88
CA PHE A 53 -8.69 4.18 1.52
C PHE A 53 -10.07 4.79 1.32
N TYR A 54 -10.27 5.48 0.22
CA TYR A 54 -11.56 6.05 -0.16
C TYR A 54 -11.99 5.48 -1.50
N THR A 55 -13.31 5.32 -1.67
CA THR A 55 -13.87 4.79 -2.92
C THR A 55 -13.66 5.76 -4.08
N SER A 56 -13.12 5.25 -5.19
CA SER A 56 -12.92 6.02 -6.41
C SER A 56 -12.81 5.07 -7.61
N ASP A 57 -13.34 5.47 -8.76
CA ASP A 57 -13.10 4.73 -10.02
C ASP A 57 -11.67 4.96 -10.52
N LYS A 58 -11.03 6.05 -10.11
CA LYS A 58 -9.65 6.38 -10.49
C LYS A 58 -8.72 5.92 -9.40
N VAL A 59 -7.65 5.24 -9.80
CA VAL A 59 -6.69 4.68 -8.86
C VAL A 59 -5.32 5.28 -9.10
N SER A 60 -4.46 5.20 -8.08
CA SER A 60 -3.10 5.73 -8.15
C SER A 60 -2.21 4.80 -8.95
N SER A 61 -1.47 5.36 -9.91
CA SER A 61 -0.44 4.63 -10.64
C SER A 61 0.74 5.56 -10.96
N VAL A 62 1.93 5.00 -10.99
CA VAL A 62 3.14 5.76 -11.38
C VAL A 62 3.01 6.23 -12.82
N ALA A 63 2.45 5.41 -13.70
CA ALA A 63 2.24 5.76 -15.11
C ALA A 63 1.34 7.00 -15.27
N ALA A 64 0.39 7.21 -14.37
CA ALA A 64 -0.48 8.39 -14.38
C ALA A 64 0.08 9.56 -13.59
N GLY A 65 1.30 9.44 -13.05
CA GLY A 65 1.95 10.53 -12.33
C GLY A 65 1.58 10.64 -10.86
N ALA A 66 0.94 9.64 -10.29
CA ALA A 66 0.58 9.66 -8.87
C ALA A 66 1.80 9.38 -7.98
N ALA A 67 1.74 9.86 -6.74
CA ALA A 67 2.69 9.45 -5.72
C ALA A 67 2.55 7.95 -5.45
N ILE A 68 3.62 7.31 -5.01
CA ILE A 68 3.60 5.90 -4.65
C ILE A 68 3.98 5.71 -3.19
N ILE A 69 3.24 4.83 -2.51
CA ILE A 69 3.54 4.42 -1.14
C ILE A 69 4.46 3.20 -1.22
N ILE A 70 5.57 3.24 -0.50
CA ILE A 70 6.59 2.21 -0.56
C ILE A 70 6.78 1.60 0.82
N PHE A 71 6.53 0.29 0.94
CA PHE A 71 6.76 -0.47 2.16
C PHE A 71 8.17 -1.05 2.16
N TYR A 72 8.72 -1.28 3.33
CA TYR A 72 10.00 -1.95 3.51
C TYR A 72 9.80 -3.39 3.96
N THR A 73 10.66 -4.29 3.47
CA THR A 73 10.71 -5.68 3.96
C THR A 73 12.16 -6.17 3.99
N GLU A 74 12.42 -7.15 4.82
CA GLU A 74 13.69 -7.88 4.78
C GLU A 74 13.63 -9.11 3.86
N HIS A 75 12.43 -9.43 3.31
CA HIS A 75 12.17 -10.67 2.55
C HIS A 75 11.42 -10.34 1.25
N LEU A 76 12.11 -9.71 0.31
CA LEU A 76 11.48 -9.14 -0.89
C LEU A 76 10.81 -10.22 -1.75
N GLU A 77 11.51 -11.30 -2.04
CA GLU A 77 10.97 -12.38 -2.88
C GLU A 77 9.75 -13.05 -2.22
N THR A 78 9.79 -13.24 -0.92
CA THR A 78 8.67 -13.80 -0.16
C THR A 78 7.44 -12.89 -0.27
N LEU A 79 7.62 -11.58 -0.12
CA LEU A 79 6.52 -10.63 -0.22
C LEU A 79 5.96 -10.55 -1.64
N ARG A 80 6.83 -10.68 -2.65
CA ARG A 80 6.39 -10.74 -4.03
C ARG A 80 5.41 -11.90 -4.26
N GLU A 81 5.76 -13.09 -3.76
CA GLU A 81 4.88 -14.25 -3.87
C GLU A 81 3.58 -14.05 -3.08
N ARG A 82 3.66 -13.44 -1.92
CA ARG A 82 2.48 -13.19 -1.09
C ARG A 82 1.50 -12.22 -1.74
N VAL A 83 1.98 -11.13 -2.34
CA VAL A 83 1.07 -10.17 -2.99
C VAL A 83 0.34 -10.84 -4.16
N ILE A 84 1.03 -11.69 -4.92
CA ILE A 84 0.41 -12.46 -6.01
C ILE A 84 -0.65 -13.41 -5.45
N ALA A 85 -0.32 -14.16 -4.41
CA ALA A 85 -1.24 -15.12 -3.79
C ALA A 85 -2.49 -14.43 -3.22
N LEU A 86 -2.38 -13.18 -2.79
CA LEU A 86 -3.49 -12.41 -2.24
C LEU A 86 -4.29 -11.64 -3.31
N GLY A 87 -3.97 -11.83 -4.59
CA GLY A 87 -4.76 -11.29 -5.68
C GLY A 87 -4.24 -9.99 -6.30
N ALA A 88 -3.04 -9.54 -5.94
CA ALA A 88 -2.44 -8.38 -6.57
C ALA A 88 -1.80 -8.72 -7.92
N ASN A 89 -1.66 -7.71 -8.77
CA ASN A 89 -0.95 -7.83 -10.04
C ASN A 89 0.42 -7.17 -9.94
N ILE A 90 1.46 -7.84 -10.44
CA ILE A 90 2.78 -7.23 -10.51
C ILE A 90 2.77 -6.20 -11.65
N VAL A 91 3.01 -4.94 -11.33
CA VAL A 91 3.10 -3.85 -12.29
C VAL A 91 4.51 -3.74 -12.84
N ARG A 92 5.50 -3.85 -11.96
CA ARG A 92 6.91 -3.87 -12.33
C ARG A 92 7.63 -4.88 -11.45
N ASP A 93 8.23 -5.88 -12.08
CA ASP A 93 8.92 -6.95 -11.34
C ASP A 93 10.22 -6.42 -10.68
N ILE A 94 10.81 -7.23 -9.82
CA ILE A 94 11.96 -6.83 -9.01
C ILE A 94 13.05 -6.20 -9.87
N PHE A 95 13.50 -5.02 -9.47
CA PHE A 95 14.59 -4.31 -10.10
C PHE A 95 15.49 -3.66 -9.05
N ALA A 96 16.76 -3.48 -9.40
CA ALA A 96 17.73 -2.84 -8.52
C ALA A 96 17.72 -1.33 -8.69
N PHE A 97 18.00 -0.63 -7.60
CA PHE A 97 18.24 0.81 -7.59
C PHE A 97 19.33 1.11 -6.56
N PRO A 98 19.90 2.33 -6.54
CA PRO A 98 20.88 2.67 -5.51
C PRO A 98 20.26 2.54 -4.10
N GLY A 99 20.76 1.60 -3.31
CA GLY A 99 20.26 1.33 -1.97
C GLY A 99 19.57 -0.01 -1.81
N GLY A 100 19.14 -0.66 -2.88
CA GLY A 100 18.47 -1.96 -2.76
C GLY A 100 17.75 -2.43 -4.00
N ARG A 101 16.66 -3.13 -3.77
CA ARG A 101 15.79 -3.68 -4.82
C ARG A 101 14.33 -3.42 -4.45
N ARG A 102 13.46 -3.37 -5.43
CA ARG A 102 12.02 -3.19 -5.20
C ARG A 102 11.19 -3.76 -6.34
N PHE A 103 9.91 -3.93 -6.08
CA PHE A 103 8.92 -4.24 -7.12
C PHE A 103 7.66 -3.43 -6.87
N HIS A 104 6.84 -3.29 -7.90
CA HIS A 104 5.57 -2.58 -7.84
C HIS A 104 4.42 -3.53 -8.09
N PHE A 105 3.32 -3.33 -7.37
CA PHE A 105 2.12 -4.14 -7.54
C PHE A 105 0.88 -3.25 -7.46
N ALA A 106 -0.19 -3.66 -8.14
CA ALA A 106 -1.51 -3.07 -7.97
C ALA A 106 -2.32 -4.00 -7.06
N GLU A 107 -2.79 -3.46 -5.94
CA GLU A 107 -3.58 -4.24 -5.01
C GLU A 107 -5.00 -4.46 -5.55
N PRO A 108 -5.84 -5.36 -4.97
CA PRO A 108 -7.17 -5.65 -5.55
C PRO A 108 -8.10 -4.45 -5.72
N GLY A 109 -7.93 -3.39 -4.95
CA GLY A 109 -8.66 -2.14 -5.16
C GLY A 109 -8.15 -1.31 -6.32
N GLY A 110 -7.00 -1.65 -6.89
CA GLY A 110 -6.47 -1.10 -8.12
C GLY A 110 -5.29 -0.14 -7.98
N SER A 111 -5.06 0.45 -6.82
CA SER A 111 -3.93 1.39 -6.65
C SER A 111 -2.59 0.68 -6.59
N GLU A 112 -1.57 1.36 -7.12
CA GLU A 112 -0.20 0.84 -7.18
C GLU A 112 0.58 1.20 -5.93
N PHE A 113 1.33 0.21 -5.44
CA PHE A 113 2.24 0.31 -4.30
C PHE A 113 3.56 -0.31 -4.67
N ALA A 114 4.59 -0.06 -3.86
CA ALA A 114 5.87 -0.75 -4.01
C ALA A 114 6.31 -1.34 -2.68
N ILE A 115 7.18 -2.34 -2.76
CA ILE A 115 7.88 -2.91 -1.61
C ILE A 115 9.36 -2.93 -1.97
N TRP A 116 10.20 -2.47 -1.04
CA TRP A 116 11.65 -2.45 -1.24
C TRP A 116 12.38 -3.18 -0.14
N SER A 117 13.61 -3.55 -0.41
CA SER A 117 14.51 -4.16 0.55
C SER A 117 15.93 -3.71 0.28
N ASP A 118 16.71 -3.59 1.34
CA ASP A 118 18.15 -3.35 1.26
C ASP A 118 18.95 -4.67 1.31
N LYS A 119 18.23 -5.80 1.35
CA LYS A 119 18.84 -7.14 1.43
C LYS A 119 18.99 -7.81 0.07
#